data_3775bbc00ef139fd65dc3bf4df80df54
#
_entry.id   3775bbc00ef139fd65dc3bf4df80df54
#
_cell.length_a   1.000
_cell.length_b   1.000
_cell.length_c   1.000
_cell.angle_alpha   90.00
_cell.angle_beta   90.00
_cell.angle_gamma   90.00
#
_symmetry.space_group_name_H-M   'P 1'
#
loop_
_entity.id
_entity.type
_entity.pdbx_description
1 polymer ?
#
loop_
_entity_poly.entity_id
_entity_poly.type
_entity_poly.pdbx_seq_one_letter_code
_entity_poly.pdbx_strand_id
1 'polypeptide(L)'
;MSKHLEIFASYLVEDSMVKIDLRKHTRIALLYFLVIALLGVWLRLFFVFRMPDGFNFNNVLHAHSHTALLGWIFIGLMTLIYRVYIDETSENKSYRRIFLLTNISALGMLISFPIQGYAF
;
A
#
# COMPACT_ATOMS: atom_id res chain seq x y z
N MET A 1 -22.09 -30.28 -28.14
CA MET A 1 -20.83 -29.49 -28.17
C MET A 1 -20.97 -28.16 -27.43
N SER A 2 -22.15 -27.59 -27.29
CA SER A 2 -22.35 -26.29 -26.63
C SER A 2 -22.21 -26.30 -25.10
N LYS A 3 -22.79 -27.29 -24.44
CA LYS A 3 -22.79 -27.34 -22.93
C LYS A 3 -21.40 -27.44 -22.29
N HIS A 4 -20.49 -28.18 -22.89
CA HIS A 4 -19.12 -28.28 -22.38
C HIS A 4 -18.31 -26.98 -22.56
N LEU A 5 -18.58 -26.27 -23.66
CA LEU A 5 -17.97 -24.95 -23.90
C LEU A 5 -18.54 -23.86 -22.95
N GLU A 6 -19.84 -23.91 -22.68
CA GLU A 6 -20.47 -23.01 -21.72
C GLU A 6 -19.97 -23.24 -20.30
N ILE A 7 -19.84 -24.52 -19.87
CA ILE A 7 -19.29 -24.88 -18.58
C ILE A 7 -17.81 -24.47 -18.49
N PHE A 8 -17.01 -24.71 -19.55
CA PHE A 8 -15.60 -24.31 -19.57
C PHE A 8 -15.45 -22.78 -19.59
N ALA A 9 -16.30 -22.07 -20.36
CA ALA A 9 -16.34 -20.61 -20.34
C ALA A 9 -16.78 -20.06 -18.98
N SER A 10 -17.74 -20.70 -18.29
CA SER A 10 -18.14 -20.30 -16.94
C SER A 10 -17.02 -20.52 -15.92
N TYR A 11 -16.26 -21.61 -15.99
CA TYR A 11 -15.08 -21.83 -15.16
C TYR A 11 -13.98 -20.80 -15.43
N LEU A 12 -13.72 -20.43 -16.68
CA LEU A 12 -12.74 -19.40 -17.03
C LEU A 12 -13.18 -18.01 -16.58
N VAL A 13 -14.48 -17.72 -16.63
CA VAL A 13 -15.06 -16.45 -16.13
C VAL A 13 -15.04 -16.43 -14.60
N GLU A 14 -15.32 -17.55 -13.95
CA GLU A 14 -15.32 -17.66 -12.48
C GLU A 14 -13.90 -17.61 -11.90
N ASP A 15 -12.91 -18.19 -12.58
CA ASP A 15 -11.49 -18.10 -12.22
C ASP A 15 -10.88 -16.71 -12.49
N SER A 16 -11.49 -15.94 -13.40
CA SER A 16 -11.09 -14.55 -13.68
C SER A 16 -11.70 -13.52 -12.69
N MET A 17 -12.70 -13.91 -11.91
CA MET A 17 -13.29 -13.07 -10.88
C MET A 17 -12.51 -13.18 -9.57
N VAL A 18 -11.31 -12.61 -9.56
CA VAL A 18 -10.52 -12.49 -8.32
C VAL A 18 -11.23 -11.49 -7.41
N LYS A 19 -12.03 -12.03 -6.49
CA LYS A 19 -12.63 -11.24 -5.40
C LYS A 19 -11.55 -10.41 -4.70
N ILE A 20 -11.80 -9.12 -4.57
CA ILE A 20 -10.90 -8.24 -3.83
C ILE A 20 -10.95 -8.63 -2.36
N ASP A 21 -9.83 -9.12 -1.83
CA ASP A 21 -9.70 -9.49 -0.43
C ASP A 21 -9.41 -8.24 0.42
N LEU A 22 -10.47 -7.58 0.86
CA LEU A 22 -10.38 -6.38 1.70
C LEU A 22 -9.63 -6.61 3.02
N ARG A 23 -9.62 -7.85 3.53
CA ARG A 23 -8.84 -8.20 4.73
C ARG A 23 -7.33 -8.08 4.47
N LYS A 24 -6.88 -8.49 3.28
CA LYS A 24 -5.46 -8.30 2.88
C LYS A 24 -5.12 -6.83 2.74
N HIS A 25 -6.01 -6.03 2.14
CA HIS A 25 -5.80 -4.60 1.98
C HIS A 25 -5.72 -3.88 3.34
N THR A 26 -6.61 -4.23 4.27
CA THR A 26 -6.56 -3.71 5.65
C THR A 26 -5.26 -4.11 6.36
N ARG A 27 -4.81 -5.35 6.21
CA ARG A 27 -3.53 -5.80 6.79
C ARG A 27 -2.34 -5.02 6.22
N ILE A 28 -2.34 -4.74 4.91
CA ILE A 28 -1.29 -3.94 4.27
C ILE A 28 -1.29 -2.51 4.84
N ALA A 29 -2.45 -1.87 5.01
CA ALA A 29 -2.54 -0.56 5.65
C ALA A 29 -2.01 -0.59 7.09
N LEU A 30 -2.33 -1.62 7.87
CA LEU A 30 -1.81 -1.78 9.22
C LEU A 30 -0.30 -2.04 9.28
N LEU A 31 0.25 -2.74 8.28
CA LEU A 31 1.71 -2.91 8.16
C LEU A 31 2.39 -1.57 7.89
N TYR A 32 1.84 -0.72 7.02
CA TYR A 32 2.35 0.64 6.85
C TYR A 32 2.27 1.45 8.14
N PHE A 33 1.19 1.34 8.89
CA PHE A 33 1.09 1.98 10.20
C PHE A 33 2.22 1.54 11.14
N LEU A 34 2.52 0.25 11.21
CA LEU A 34 3.64 -0.26 11.99
C LEU A 34 4.99 0.32 11.52
N VAL A 35 5.22 0.34 10.20
CA VAL A 35 6.45 0.94 9.62
C VAL A 35 6.56 2.41 9.99
N ILE A 36 5.46 3.17 9.92
CA ILE A 36 5.43 4.59 10.30
C ILE A 36 5.76 4.76 11.78
N ALA A 37 5.22 3.92 12.64
CA ALA A 37 5.53 3.94 14.07
C ALA A 37 7.04 3.72 14.33
N LEU A 38 7.65 2.74 13.64
CA LEU A 38 9.09 2.48 13.72
C LEU A 38 9.93 3.65 13.19
N LEU A 39 9.54 4.26 12.07
CA LEU A 39 10.19 5.48 11.56
C LEU A 39 10.06 6.64 12.53
N GLY A 40 8.92 6.78 13.20
CA GLY A 40 8.70 7.79 14.23
C GLY A 40 9.63 7.59 15.44
N VAL A 41 9.82 6.35 15.90
CA VAL A 41 10.81 6.01 16.92
C VAL A 41 12.22 6.36 16.44
N TRP A 42 12.57 5.99 15.19
CA TRP A 42 13.87 6.32 14.60
C TRP A 42 14.12 7.82 14.57
N LEU A 43 13.14 8.63 14.17
CA LEU A 43 13.26 10.09 14.22
C LEU A 43 13.54 10.62 15.63
N ARG A 44 12.98 10.00 16.67
CA ARG A 44 13.27 10.36 18.06
C ARG A 44 14.72 10.04 18.46
N LEU A 45 15.27 8.95 17.94
CA LEU A 45 16.65 8.55 18.24
C LEU A 45 17.68 9.54 17.69
N PHE A 46 17.38 10.30 16.63
CA PHE A 46 18.24 11.37 16.14
C PHE A 46 18.56 12.45 17.20
N PHE A 47 17.70 12.64 18.16
CA PHE A 47 17.89 13.60 19.25
C PHE A 47 18.67 13.04 20.44
N VAL A 48 18.78 11.71 20.53
CA VAL A 48 19.39 11.02 21.67
C VAL A 48 20.78 10.48 21.32
N PHE A 49 20.94 9.99 20.11
CA PHE A 49 22.16 9.33 19.65
C PHE A 49 22.72 10.03 18.40
N ARG A 50 24.04 10.01 18.28
CA ARG A 50 24.69 10.39 17.03
C ARG A 50 24.43 9.29 15.99
N MET A 51 23.68 9.63 14.94
CA MET A 51 23.37 8.68 13.87
C MET A 51 24.59 8.42 12.97
N PRO A 52 24.67 7.21 12.36
CA PRO A 52 25.71 6.90 11.38
C PRO A 52 25.70 7.88 10.20
N ASP A 53 26.86 8.12 9.63
CA ASP A 53 27.01 8.94 8.43
C ASP A 53 26.17 8.34 7.28
N GLY A 54 25.48 9.20 6.53
CA GLY A 54 24.62 8.80 5.42
C GLY A 54 23.11 8.90 5.69
N PHE A 55 22.69 9.00 6.96
CA PHE A 55 21.29 9.23 7.30
C PHE A 55 21.06 10.70 7.70
N ASN A 56 20.14 11.35 7.00
CA ASN A 56 19.74 12.73 7.29
C ASN A 56 18.35 12.73 7.95
N PHE A 57 18.17 13.48 9.04
CA PHE A 57 16.88 13.63 9.74
C PHE A 57 15.76 14.03 8.78
N ASN A 58 15.99 15.01 7.89
CA ASN A 58 14.96 15.48 6.96
C ASN A 58 14.54 14.38 5.98
N ASN A 59 15.47 13.57 5.50
CA ASN A 59 15.18 12.46 4.59
C ASN A 59 14.30 11.40 5.26
N VAL A 60 14.62 11.03 6.49
CA VAL A 60 13.81 10.08 7.28
C VAL A 60 12.45 10.68 7.63
N LEU A 61 12.38 11.99 7.92
CA LEU A 61 11.13 12.70 8.16
C LEU A 61 10.23 12.69 6.92
N HIS A 62 10.79 12.92 5.73
CA HIS A 62 10.05 12.81 4.47
C HIS A 62 9.55 11.39 4.21
N ALA A 63 10.39 10.37 4.42
CA ALA A 63 9.98 8.97 4.33
C ALA A 63 8.82 8.66 5.27
N HIS A 64 8.89 9.10 6.53
CA HIS A 64 7.85 8.94 7.53
C HIS A 64 6.53 9.60 7.08
N SER A 65 6.58 10.87 6.67
CA SER A 65 5.40 11.65 6.30
C SER A 65 4.72 11.10 5.05
N HIS A 66 5.46 10.78 4.00
CA HIS A 66 4.90 10.26 2.76
C HIS A 66 4.37 8.82 2.93
N THR A 67 5.04 7.98 3.70
CA THR A 67 4.55 6.64 4.02
C THR A 67 3.29 6.72 4.89
N ALA A 68 3.20 7.67 5.81
CA ALA A 68 2.00 7.91 6.60
C ALA A 68 0.81 8.30 5.72
N LEU A 69 1.02 9.24 4.81
CA LEU A 69 -0.05 9.74 3.94
C LEU A 69 -0.50 8.70 2.92
N LEU A 70 0.42 8.12 2.16
CA LEU A 70 0.10 7.21 1.05
C LEU A 70 -0.05 5.75 1.49
N GLY A 71 0.83 5.28 2.37
CA GLY A 71 0.81 3.89 2.81
C GLY A 71 -0.29 3.61 3.84
N TRP A 72 -0.48 4.48 4.81
CA TRP A 72 -1.47 4.27 5.87
C TRP A 72 -2.81 4.94 5.55
N ILE A 73 -2.84 6.27 5.48
CA ILE A 73 -4.10 7.02 5.39
C ILE A 73 -4.81 6.75 4.06
N PHE A 74 -4.11 6.89 2.94
CA PHE A 74 -4.73 6.74 1.63
C PHE A 74 -5.18 5.29 1.36
N ILE A 75 -4.34 4.30 1.63
CA ILE A 75 -4.70 2.89 1.44
C ILE A 75 -5.83 2.48 2.39
N GLY A 76 -5.76 2.90 3.66
CA GLY A 76 -6.80 2.63 4.64
C GLY A 76 -8.14 3.24 4.26
N LEU A 77 -8.14 4.52 3.88
CA LEU A 77 -9.34 5.24 3.45
C LEU A 77 -9.94 4.64 2.17
N MET A 78 -9.10 4.36 1.18
CA MET A 78 -9.52 3.75 -0.08
C MET A 78 -10.16 2.37 0.15
N THR A 79 -9.57 1.56 1.03
CA THR A 79 -10.12 0.25 1.42
C THR A 79 -11.46 0.40 2.14
N LEU A 80 -11.59 1.39 3.04
CA LEU A 80 -12.82 1.67 3.75
C LEU A 80 -13.93 2.13 2.81
N ILE A 81 -13.64 3.08 1.91
CA ILE A 81 -14.59 3.57 0.91
C ILE A 81 -15.07 2.42 0.02
N TYR A 82 -14.14 1.59 -0.44
CA TYR A 82 -14.49 0.42 -1.24
C TYR A 82 -15.46 -0.49 -0.50
N ARG A 83 -15.18 -0.80 0.77
CA ARG A 83 -16.02 -1.65 1.61
C ARG A 83 -17.43 -1.09 1.86
N VAL A 84 -17.55 0.23 1.99
CA VAL A 84 -18.83 0.88 2.35
C VAL A 84 -19.71 1.12 1.12
N TYR A 85 -19.12 1.50 -0.01
CA TYR A 85 -19.86 1.99 -1.17
C TYR A 85 -19.89 1.04 -2.36
N ILE A 86 -18.99 0.05 -2.41
CA ILE A 86 -18.88 -0.86 -3.54
C ILE A 86 -19.19 -2.27 -3.07
N ASP A 87 -20.05 -2.98 -3.82
CA ASP A 87 -20.39 -4.37 -3.53
C ASP A 87 -19.12 -5.26 -3.70
N GLU A 88 -18.84 -6.09 -2.69
CA GLU A 88 -17.69 -7.02 -2.69
C GLU A 88 -17.76 -8.05 -3.82
N THR A 89 -18.92 -8.20 -4.45
CA THR A 89 -19.12 -9.11 -5.57
C THR A 89 -18.66 -8.54 -6.91
N SER A 90 -18.46 -7.22 -7.01
CA SER A 90 -18.03 -6.57 -8.24
C SER A 90 -16.52 -6.50 -8.35
N GLU A 91 -15.96 -7.08 -9.41
CA GLU A 91 -14.54 -6.90 -9.74
C GLU A 91 -14.31 -5.49 -10.27
N ASN A 92 -13.68 -4.63 -9.46
CA ASN A 92 -13.29 -3.30 -9.91
C ASN A 92 -11.80 -3.26 -10.28
N LYS A 93 -11.52 -3.44 -11.58
CA LYS A 93 -10.15 -3.40 -12.14
C LYS A 93 -9.44 -2.07 -11.87
N SER A 94 -10.18 -0.97 -11.86
CA SER A 94 -9.64 0.36 -11.58
C SER A 94 -9.16 0.47 -10.15
N TYR A 95 -9.93 -0.01 -9.18
CA TYR A 95 -9.52 -0.06 -7.78
C TYR A 95 -8.23 -0.86 -7.59
N ARG A 96 -8.15 -2.05 -8.20
CA ARG A 96 -6.97 -2.91 -8.12
C ARG A 96 -5.72 -2.25 -8.69
N ARG A 97 -5.84 -1.53 -9.81
CA ARG A 97 -4.72 -0.79 -10.41
C ARG A 97 -4.26 0.34 -9.51
N ILE A 98 -5.18 1.15 -9.00
CA ILE A 98 -4.87 2.26 -8.10
C ILE A 98 -4.21 1.73 -6.83
N PHE A 99 -4.76 0.68 -6.23
CA PHE A 99 -4.18 0.04 -5.05
C PHE A 99 -2.75 -0.43 -5.29
N LEU A 100 -2.50 -1.11 -6.41
CA LEU A 100 -1.15 -1.60 -6.76
C LEU A 100 -0.17 -0.44 -6.98
N LEU A 101 -0.57 0.58 -7.77
CA LEU A 101 0.28 1.74 -8.05
C LEU A 101 0.61 2.51 -6.78
N THR A 102 -0.37 2.70 -5.90
CA THR A 102 -0.15 3.37 -4.60
C THR A 102 0.84 2.59 -3.73
N ASN A 103 0.73 1.26 -3.68
CA ASN A 103 1.67 0.44 -2.92
C ASN A 103 3.10 0.52 -3.50
N ILE A 104 3.24 0.44 -4.81
CA ILE A 104 4.56 0.56 -5.48
C ILE A 104 5.16 1.94 -5.18
N SER A 105 4.36 3.01 -5.28
CA SER A 105 4.81 4.37 -4.98
C SER A 105 5.21 4.55 -3.52
N ALA A 106 4.39 4.05 -2.59
CA ALA A 106 4.67 4.13 -1.16
C ALA A 106 5.95 3.37 -0.77
N LEU A 107 6.14 2.16 -1.30
CA LEU A 107 7.36 1.37 -1.09
C LEU A 107 8.59 2.04 -1.72
N GLY A 108 8.44 2.58 -2.93
CA GLY A 108 9.51 3.32 -3.60
C GLY A 108 9.98 4.51 -2.77
N MET A 109 9.05 5.31 -2.24
CA MET A 109 9.40 6.44 -1.36
C MET A 109 9.98 6.00 -0.01
N LEU A 110 9.46 4.93 0.57
CA LEU A 110 9.97 4.37 1.82
C LEU A 110 11.45 3.97 1.70
N ILE A 111 11.87 3.45 0.55
CA ILE A 111 13.25 3.01 0.31
C ILE A 111 14.13 4.18 -0.13
N SER A 112 13.66 5.03 -1.05
CA SER A 112 14.48 6.07 -1.67
C SER A 112 14.73 7.27 -0.75
N PHE A 113 13.72 7.74 -0.02
CA PHE A 113 13.83 8.96 0.77
C PHE A 113 14.84 8.89 1.92
N PRO A 114 14.93 7.81 2.71
CA PRO A 114 15.92 7.75 3.78
C PRO A 114 17.36 7.85 3.26
N ILE A 115 17.60 7.37 2.04
CA ILE A 115 18.94 7.31 1.42
C ILE A 115 19.26 8.60 0.67
N GLN A 116 18.34 9.04 -0.19
CA GLN A 116 18.63 10.06 -1.20
C GLN A 116 17.82 11.36 -1.00
N GLY A 117 16.70 11.31 -0.25
CA GLY A 117 15.81 12.44 -0.09
C GLY A 117 15.24 12.92 -1.43
N TYR A 118 15.20 14.24 -1.61
CA TYR A 118 14.82 14.90 -2.86
C TYR A 118 16.02 15.22 -3.76
N ALA A 119 17.12 14.50 -3.65
CA ALA A 119 18.29 14.72 -4.50
C ALA A 119 17.99 14.26 -5.94
N PHE A 120 17.72 15.23 -6.79
CA PHE A 120 17.72 15.11 -8.23
C PHE A 120 18.88 15.94 -8.80
#